data_e57928802293ba72fc442c4e96810753
#
_entry.id   e57928802293ba72fc442c4e96810753
#
_cell.length_a   1.000
_cell.length_b   1.000
_cell.length_c   1.000
_cell.angle_alpha   90.00
_cell.angle_beta   90.00
_cell.angle_gamma   90.00
#
_symmetry.space_group_name_H-M   'P 1'
#
loop_
_entity.id
_entity.type
_entity.pdbx_description
1 polymer ?
#
loop_
_entity_poly.entity_id
_entity_poly.type
_entity_poly.pdbx_seq_one_letter_code
_entity_poly.pdbx_strand_id
1 'polypeptide(L)'
;LWMVSEGGTDIIDLTTLKPTVPRDAKGVLKNILNQPAVHVMKDSKGCIWLHCANKLNRIVFNEKGDVETVSTLDLVVLNGPNIALQDIDEDGKIWAGINGEILKVDWDSQGKLTTTPIAECLKFEPGTYISDFLMKENEVWISTDRGLFRYNKSGNIVKRYEHDPNNPRSLSQNYLTDLSITNDKQLIIATLRGVNIYNPMTDDFECIASGDFQNGSSNLLNSNFINCILTEEDHICLGT
;
A
#
# COMPACT_ATOMS: atom_id res chain seq x y z
N LEU A 1 4.11 7.43 16.52
CA LEU A 1 3.78 7.75 15.12
C LEU A 1 5.07 7.83 14.31
N TRP A 2 5.11 7.12 13.20
CA TRP A 2 6.19 7.17 12.22
C TRP A 2 5.71 7.97 11.02
N MET A 3 6.54 8.88 10.53
CA MET A 3 6.24 9.72 9.37
C MET A 3 7.43 9.69 8.42
N VAL A 4 7.15 9.48 7.14
CA VAL A 4 8.19 9.40 6.11
C VAL A 4 8.12 10.60 5.18
N SER A 5 9.27 11.03 4.70
CA SER A 5 9.40 12.16 3.78
C SER A 5 10.71 12.06 2.96
N GLU A 6 10.86 12.92 1.98
CA GLU A 6 12.14 13.08 1.25
C GLU A 6 13.31 13.50 2.16
N GLY A 7 13.02 14.13 3.30
CA GLY A 7 14.01 14.52 4.31
C GLY A 7 14.42 13.39 5.25
N GLY A 8 13.70 12.27 5.24
CA GLY A 8 13.92 11.13 6.12
C GLY A 8 12.68 10.65 6.84
N THR A 9 12.89 10.00 7.98
CA THR A 9 11.81 9.46 8.82
C THR A 9 11.84 10.09 10.20
N ASP A 10 10.73 10.71 10.57
CA ASP A 10 10.50 11.24 11.92
C ASP A 10 9.64 10.27 12.74
N ILE A 11 9.94 10.19 14.03
CA ILE A 11 9.17 9.39 14.98
C ILE A 11 8.68 10.33 16.09
N ILE A 12 7.37 10.33 16.34
CA ILE A 12 6.75 11.12 17.39
C ILE A 12 6.16 10.18 18.44
N ASP A 13 6.54 10.39 19.70
CA ASP A 13 5.88 9.79 20.84
C ASP A 13 4.49 10.40 21.01
N LEU A 14 3.45 9.58 20.91
CA LEU A 14 2.06 10.07 20.97
C LEU A 14 1.61 10.48 22.37
N THR A 15 2.33 10.09 23.41
CA THR A 15 2.04 10.51 24.80
C THR A 15 2.58 11.90 25.08
N THR A 16 3.82 12.15 24.65
CA THR A 16 4.51 13.41 24.93
C THR A 16 4.41 14.42 23.80
N LEU A 17 3.98 13.98 22.60
CA LEU A 17 3.95 14.73 21.34
C LEU A 17 5.33 15.31 20.96
N LYS A 18 6.40 14.61 21.33
CA LYS A 18 7.78 15.04 21.05
C LYS A 18 8.46 14.07 20.09
N PRO A 19 9.39 14.59 19.26
CA PRO A 19 10.27 13.72 18.50
C PRO A 19 11.02 12.76 19.41
N THR A 20 11.10 11.52 18.99
CA THR A 20 11.79 10.47 19.72
C THR A 20 12.54 9.56 18.76
N VAL A 21 13.54 8.85 19.24
CA VAL A 21 14.24 7.80 18.49
C VAL A 21 14.39 6.61 19.43
N PRO A 22 13.92 5.42 19.04
CA PRO A 22 14.12 4.21 19.83
C PRO A 22 15.61 3.96 20.07
N ARG A 23 15.93 3.46 21.27
CA ARG A 23 17.30 3.11 21.59
C ARG A 23 17.78 2.02 20.64
N ASP A 24 18.92 2.26 20.03
CA ASP A 24 19.60 1.33 19.14
C ASP A 24 21.06 1.19 19.58
N ALA A 25 21.37 0.07 20.22
CA ALA A 25 22.72 -0.18 20.75
C ALA A 25 23.78 -0.31 19.63
N LYS A 26 23.36 -0.62 18.39
CA LYS A 26 24.25 -0.75 17.23
C LYS A 26 24.37 0.53 16.41
N GLY A 27 23.51 1.53 16.66
CA GLY A 27 23.53 2.81 15.96
C GLY A 27 23.11 2.75 14.48
N VAL A 28 22.51 1.66 14.02
CA VAL A 28 22.12 1.45 12.63
C VAL A 28 20.89 2.27 12.26
N LEU A 29 19.92 2.35 13.18
CA LEU A 29 18.64 3.01 12.94
C LEU A 29 18.79 4.48 12.56
N LYS A 30 19.66 5.21 13.23
CA LYS A 30 19.89 6.63 12.96
C LYS A 30 20.29 6.90 11.50
N ASN A 31 21.14 6.04 10.94
CA ASN A 31 21.57 6.17 9.55
C ASN A 31 20.41 5.89 8.58
N ILE A 32 19.50 4.99 8.92
CA ILE A 32 18.32 4.67 8.12
C ILE A 32 17.31 5.81 8.17
N LEU A 33 17.03 6.35 9.36
CA LEU A 33 16.06 7.44 9.54
C LEU A 33 16.44 8.74 8.82
N ASN A 34 17.73 8.96 8.59
CA ASN A 34 18.25 10.14 7.87
C ASN A 34 18.22 9.99 6.34
N GLN A 35 17.72 8.89 5.80
CA GLN A 35 17.62 8.69 4.35
C GLN A 35 16.21 9.04 3.85
N PRO A 36 16.08 9.56 2.61
CA PRO A 36 14.76 9.75 1.99
C PRO A 36 13.92 8.49 2.11
N ALA A 37 12.72 8.63 2.62
CA ALA A 37 11.83 7.51 2.88
C ALA A 37 10.47 7.76 2.22
N VAL A 38 9.89 6.72 1.63
CA VAL A 38 8.66 6.80 0.84
C VAL A 38 7.52 5.96 1.40
N HIS A 39 7.83 4.92 2.18
CA HIS A 39 6.81 4.06 2.75
C HIS A 39 7.21 3.55 4.14
N VAL A 40 6.23 3.49 5.03
CA VAL A 40 6.37 2.87 6.36
C VAL A 40 5.12 2.06 6.68
N MET A 41 5.33 0.87 7.21
CA MET A 41 4.25 -0.03 7.62
C MET A 41 4.63 -0.72 8.94
N LYS A 42 3.63 -0.98 9.78
CA LYS A 42 3.76 -1.85 10.94
C LYS A 42 3.06 -3.17 10.63
N ASP A 43 3.80 -4.28 10.77
CA ASP A 43 3.22 -5.61 10.58
C ASP A 43 2.45 -6.10 11.81
N SER A 44 1.73 -7.21 11.66
CA SER A 44 0.93 -7.85 12.71
C SER A 44 1.77 -8.33 13.91
N LYS A 45 3.07 -8.49 13.73
CA LYS A 45 4.04 -8.85 14.80
C LYS A 45 4.66 -7.63 15.49
N GLY A 46 4.27 -6.42 15.06
CA GLY A 46 4.76 -5.17 15.63
C GLY A 46 6.11 -4.70 15.08
N CYS A 47 6.67 -5.37 14.07
CA CYS A 47 7.87 -4.89 13.40
C CYS A 47 7.53 -3.70 12.50
N ILE A 48 8.48 -2.78 12.34
CA ILE A 48 8.36 -1.67 11.40
C ILE A 48 9.12 -2.03 10.12
N TRP A 49 8.43 -1.88 9.01
CA TRP A 49 8.99 -1.98 7.67
C TRP A 49 9.14 -0.58 7.10
N LEU A 50 10.34 -0.24 6.67
CA LEU A 50 10.68 1.09 6.19
C LEU A 50 11.38 0.99 4.84
N HIS A 51 10.73 1.54 3.82
CA HIS A 51 11.35 1.74 2.51
C HIS A 51 12.05 3.09 2.49
N CYS A 52 13.37 3.09 2.50
CA CYS A 52 14.18 4.28 2.39
C CYS A 52 15.34 4.09 1.42
N ALA A 53 15.63 5.10 0.63
CA ALA A 53 16.51 5.03 -0.53
C ALA A 53 16.11 3.82 -1.43
N ASN A 54 17.03 2.92 -1.74
CA ASN A 54 16.74 1.70 -2.51
C ASN A 54 16.76 0.45 -1.63
N LYS A 55 16.26 0.57 -0.39
CA LYS A 55 16.33 -0.50 0.61
C LYS A 55 15.01 -0.66 1.34
N LEU A 56 14.61 -1.91 1.51
CA LEU A 56 13.56 -2.28 2.44
C LEU A 56 14.20 -2.74 3.74
N ASN A 57 13.88 -2.05 4.83
CA ASN A 57 14.42 -2.34 6.15
C ASN A 57 13.32 -2.89 7.04
N ARG A 58 13.58 -4.03 7.69
CA ARG A 58 12.74 -4.60 8.73
C ARG A 58 13.37 -4.30 10.09
N ILE A 59 12.65 -3.60 10.95
CA ILE A 59 13.10 -3.17 12.28
C ILE A 59 12.29 -3.93 13.33
N VAL A 60 12.96 -4.70 14.14
CA VAL A 60 12.37 -5.50 15.23
C VAL A 60 12.69 -4.82 16.58
N PHE A 61 11.69 -4.75 17.44
CA PHE A 61 11.81 -4.17 18.77
C PHE A 61 11.68 -5.25 19.85
N ASN A 62 12.41 -5.09 20.93
CA ASN A 62 12.25 -5.89 22.13
C ASN A 62 11.04 -5.39 22.97
N GLU A 63 10.74 -6.08 24.06
CA GLU A 63 9.63 -5.74 24.97
C GLU A 63 9.74 -4.33 25.60
N LYS A 64 10.94 -3.75 25.63
CA LYS A 64 11.19 -2.38 26.14
C LYS A 64 11.03 -1.30 25.07
N GLY A 65 10.78 -1.69 23.82
CA GLY A 65 10.72 -0.77 22.68
C GLY A 65 12.10 -0.36 22.13
N ASP A 66 13.19 -0.99 22.59
CA ASP A 66 14.52 -0.79 22.03
C ASP A 66 14.67 -1.59 20.72
N VAL A 67 15.47 -1.10 19.79
CA VAL A 67 15.79 -1.85 18.56
C VAL A 67 16.59 -3.11 18.89
N GLU A 68 16.03 -4.25 18.55
CA GLU A 68 16.67 -5.55 18.72
C GLU A 68 17.49 -5.93 17.49
N THR A 69 16.85 -5.88 16.30
CA THR A 69 17.49 -6.18 15.03
C THR A 69 17.00 -5.25 13.91
N VAL A 70 17.88 -5.01 12.96
CA VAL A 70 17.54 -4.40 11.67
C VAL A 70 18.05 -5.31 10.56
N SER A 71 17.14 -5.70 9.68
CA SER A 71 17.44 -6.50 8.49
C SER A 71 17.16 -5.67 7.25
N THR A 72 18.00 -5.78 6.25
CA THR A 72 17.91 -4.96 5.03
C THR A 72 17.88 -5.84 3.79
N LEU A 73 16.94 -5.55 2.89
CA LEU A 73 16.88 -6.07 1.52
C LEU A 73 17.26 -4.95 0.56
N ASP A 74 18.24 -5.20 -0.28
CA ASP A 74 18.67 -4.25 -1.30
C ASP A 74 17.77 -4.38 -2.54
N LEU A 75 17.06 -3.30 -2.88
CA LEU A 75 16.09 -3.26 -3.97
C LEU A 75 16.71 -2.94 -5.33
N VAL A 76 17.95 -2.47 -5.36
CA VAL A 76 18.69 -2.24 -6.62
C VAL A 76 18.84 -3.56 -7.39
N VAL A 77 19.01 -4.67 -6.67
CA VAL A 77 19.08 -6.01 -7.25
C VAL A 77 17.76 -6.40 -7.93
N LEU A 78 16.64 -5.81 -7.51
CA LEU A 78 15.29 -6.08 -8.02
C LEU A 78 14.83 -5.04 -9.06
N ASN A 79 15.71 -4.13 -9.49
CA ASN A 79 15.46 -3.10 -10.51
C ASN A 79 14.23 -2.19 -10.26
N GLY A 80 13.88 -1.92 -8.99
CA GLY A 80 12.67 -1.14 -8.73
C GLY A 80 12.76 -0.18 -7.55
N PRO A 81 12.52 1.15 -7.77
CA PRO A 81 12.46 2.14 -6.70
C PRO A 81 11.10 2.17 -5.98
N ASN A 82 10.05 1.59 -6.56
CA ASN A 82 8.70 1.71 -6.05
C ASN A 82 8.27 0.41 -5.38
N ILE A 83 7.82 0.51 -4.13
CA ILE A 83 7.30 -0.60 -3.34
C ILE A 83 5.94 -0.23 -2.78
N ALA A 84 4.96 -1.09 -3.02
CA ALA A 84 3.77 -1.21 -2.18
C ALA A 84 4.00 -2.36 -1.18
N LEU A 85 3.65 -2.16 0.08
CA LEU A 85 3.83 -3.16 1.15
C LEU A 85 2.50 -3.45 1.83
N GLN A 86 2.21 -4.73 2.04
CA GLN A 86 1.06 -5.17 2.84
C GLN A 86 1.42 -6.37 3.72
N ASP A 87 0.90 -6.36 4.94
CA ASP A 87 0.93 -7.50 5.87
C ASP A 87 -0.31 -8.37 5.61
N ILE A 88 -0.20 -9.29 4.67
CA ILE A 88 -1.36 -10.01 4.14
C ILE A 88 -1.43 -11.47 4.59
N ASP A 89 -0.30 -12.08 4.88
CA ASP A 89 -0.23 -13.50 5.09
C ASP A 89 -0.67 -13.88 6.51
N GLU A 90 -1.52 -14.90 6.64
CA GLU A 90 -1.91 -15.49 7.92
C GLU A 90 -0.69 -15.96 8.74
N ASP A 91 0.42 -16.29 8.05
CA ASP A 91 1.71 -16.60 8.67
C ASP A 91 2.49 -15.34 9.10
N GLY A 92 1.96 -14.15 8.90
CA GLY A 92 2.58 -12.85 9.18
C GLY A 92 3.77 -12.57 8.27
N LYS A 93 3.66 -12.96 7.00
CA LYS A 93 4.62 -12.64 5.95
C LYS A 93 4.16 -11.39 5.20
N ILE A 94 5.13 -10.61 4.76
CA ILE A 94 4.87 -9.39 4.01
C ILE A 94 4.77 -9.71 2.52
N TRP A 95 3.81 -9.08 1.86
CA TRP A 95 3.78 -9.02 0.41
C TRP A 95 4.29 -7.66 -0.04
N ALA A 96 5.05 -7.65 -1.12
CA ALA A 96 5.63 -6.45 -1.69
C ALA A 96 5.40 -6.41 -3.20
N GLY A 97 4.84 -5.30 -3.69
CA GLY A 97 4.79 -4.98 -5.12
C GLY A 97 6.09 -4.30 -5.52
N ILE A 98 6.93 -4.97 -6.30
CA ILE A 98 8.26 -4.46 -6.69
C ILE A 98 8.42 -4.66 -8.20
N ASN A 99 8.69 -3.56 -8.92
CA ASN A 99 8.99 -3.59 -10.36
C ASN A 99 7.99 -4.39 -11.21
N GLY A 100 6.70 -4.23 -10.93
CA GLY A 100 5.64 -4.93 -11.65
C GLY A 100 5.48 -6.41 -11.27
N GLU A 101 6.04 -6.87 -10.17
CA GLU A 101 5.82 -8.21 -9.62
C GLU A 101 5.29 -8.12 -8.18
N ILE A 102 4.45 -9.07 -7.80
CA ILE A 102 4.06 -9.25 -6.40
C ILE A 102 4.91 -10.37 -5.81
N LEU A 103 5.69 -10.01 -4.81
CA LEU A 103 6.65 -10.88 -4.16
C LEU A 103 6.26 -11.11 -2.70
N LYS A 104 6.45 -12.32 -2.20
CA LYS A 104 6.46 -12.60 -0.78
C LYS A 104 7.84 -12.29 -0.23
N VAL A 105 7.90 -11.50 0.82
CA VAL A 105 9.14 -11.21 1.57
C VAL A 105 9.22 -12.13 2.76
N ASP A 106 10.25 -12.92 2.79
CA ASP A 106 10.54 -13.89 3.86
C ASP A 106 11.82 -13.53 4.61
N TRP A 107 12.03 -14.12 5.78
CA TRP A 107 13.27 -13.96 6.54
C TRP A 107 13.61 -15.26 7.27
N ASP A 108 14.90 -15.54 7.36
CA ASP A 108 15.42 -16.69 8.09
C ASP A 108 15.60 -16.38 9.61
N SER A 109 16.08 -17.37 10.35
CA SER A 109 16.34 -17.23 11.79
C SER A 109 17.44 -16.21 12.14
N GLN A 110 18.28 -15.83 11.17
CA GLN A 110 19.29 -14.79 11.30
C GLN A 110 18.77 -13.41 10.86
N GLY A 111 17.52 -13.33 10.39
CA GLY A 111 16.88 -12.11 9.93
C GLY A 111 17.24 -11.72 8.50
N LYS A 112 17.91 -12.57 7.72
CA LYS A 112 18.22 -12.29 6.31
C LYS A 112 16.93 -12.34 5.51
N LEU A 113 16.65 -11.24 4.78
CA LEU A 113 15.48 -11.11 3.92
C LEU A 113 15.70 -11.78 2.57
N THR A 114 14.66 -12.44 2.08
CA THR A 114 14.58 -13.06 0.75
C THR A 114 13.24 -12.80 0.12
N THR A 115 13.14 -12.86 -1.21
CA THR A 115 11.88 -12.67 -1.94
C THR A 115 11.58 -13.88 -2.82
N THR A 116 10.28 -14.21 -2.93
CA THR A 116 9.78 -15.23 -3.84
C THR A 116 8.52 -14.70 -4.55
N PRO A 117 8.35 -14.93 -5.87
CA PRO A 117 7.11 -14.59 -6.55
C PRO A 117 5.92 -15.32 -5.93
N ILE A 118 4.79 -14.61 -5.79
CA ILE A 118 3.55 -15.20 -5.27
C ILE A 118 2.91 -16.11 -6.32
N ALA A 119 2.82 -15.62 -7.56
CA ALA A 119 2.31 -16.36 -8.69
C ALA A 119 2.81 -15.73 -9.98
N GLU A 120 3.06 -16.56 -10.99
CA GLU A 120 3.53 -16.08 -12.31
C GLU A 120 2.50 -15.15 -12.98
N CYS A 121 1.21 -15.37 -12.74
CA CYS A 121 0.14 -14.51 -13.27
C CYS A 121 0.09 -13.11 -12.63
N LEU A 122 0.84 -12.85 -11.55
CA LEU A 122 0.98 -11.55 -10.90
C LEU A 122 2.26 -10.83 -11.32
N LYS A 123 2.77 -11.13 -12.48
CA LYS A 123 3.83 -10.42 -13.15
C LYS A 123 3.23 -9.48 -14.20
N PHE A 124 3.39 -8.21 -13.98
CA PHE A 124 2.91 -7.16 -14.87
C PHE A 124 3.98 -6.75 -15.88
N GLU A 125 3.59 -5.94 -16.86
CA GLU A 125 4.54 -5.38 -17.81
C GLU A 125 5.62 -4.55 -17.09
N PRO A 126 6.86 -4.59 -17.57
CA PRO A 126 7.94 -3.77 -16.99
C PRO A 126 7.55 -2.29 -16.90
N GLY A 127 7.86 -1.67 -15.78
CA GLY A 127 7.51 -0.28 -15.51
C GLY A 127 6.08 -0.05 -15.04
N THR A 128 5.27 -1.10 -14.82
CA THR A 128 3.98 -0.95 -14.13
C THR A 128 4.23 -0.51 -12.69
N TYR A 129 3.63 0.61 -12.33
CA TYR A 129 3.64 1.12 -10.97
C TYR A 129 2.50 0.47 -10.19
N ILE A 130 2.82 -0.28 -9.15
CA ILE A 130 1.86 -0.81 -8.18
C ILE A 130 1.75 0.21 -7.07
N SER A 131 0.60 0.86 -6.95
CA SER A 131 0.36 1.87 -5.92
C SER A 131 -0.02 1.26 -4.58
N ASP A 132 -0.86 0.24 -4.61
CA ASP A 132 -1.31 -0.46 -3.42
C ASP A 132 -1.86 -1.85 -3.77
N PHE A 133 -2.03 -2.71 -2.77
CA PHE A 133 -2.79 -3.93 -2.89
C PHE A 133 -3.32 -4.36 -1.52
N LEU A 134 -4.49 -4.96 -1.51
CA LEU A 134 -5.11 -5.42 -0.28
C LEU A 134 -5.81 -6.77 -0.47
N MET A 135 -5.96 -7.47 0.64
CA MET A 135 -6.68 -8.73 0.69
C MET A 135 -8.13 -8.52 1.09
N LYS A 136 -9.04 -9.11 0.34
CA LYS A 136 -10.44 -9.22 0.70
C LYS A 136 -10.86 -10.67 0.54
N GLU A 137 -11.06 -11.37 1.65
CA GLU A 137 -11.37 -12.81 1.68
C GLU A 137 -10.29 -13.64 0.95
N ASN A 138 -10.65 -14.37 -0.11
CA ASN A 138 -9.72 -15.16 -0.89
C ASN A 138 -9.17 -14.43 -2.14
N GLU A 139 -9.34 -13.11 -2.19
CA GLU A 139 -8.98 -12.28 -3.32
C GLU A 139 -7.95 -11.24 -2.93
N VAL A 140 -7.04 -10.93 -3.84
CA VAL A 140 -6.13 -9.81 -3.74
C VAL A 140 -6.50 -8.79 -4.81
N TRP A 141 -6.76 -7.58 -4.39
CA TRP A 141 -7.00 -6.43 -5.23
C TRP A 141 -5.72 -5.62 -5.34
N ILE A 142 -5.32 -5.27 -6.55
CA ILE A 142 -4.04 -4.64 -6.84
C ILE A 142 -4.30 -3.41 -7.68
N SER A 143 -3.97 -2.24 -7.13
CA SER A 143 -4.06 -0.97 -7.85
C SER A 143 -2.75 -0.64 -8.56
N THR A 144 -2.86 -0.16 -9.78
CA THR A 144 -1.71 0.18 -10.61
C THR A 144 -1.95 1.49 -11.38
N ASP A 145 -0.92 1.97 -12.06
CA ASP A 145 -1.04 3.06 -13.05
C ASP A 145 -1.72 2.63 -14.37
N ARG A 146 -2.11 1.36 -14.49
CA ARG A 146 -2.71 0.75 -15.68
C ARG A 146 -4.02 0.02 -15.43
N GLY A 147 -4.71 0.36 -14.33
CA GLY A 147 -5.98 -0.23 -13.94
C GLY A 147 -5.92 -1.05 -12.65
N LEU A 148 -7.05 -1.67 -12.33
CA LEU A 148 -7.25 -2.48 -11.13
C LEU A 148 -7.21 -3.96 -11.51
N PHE A 149 -6.50 -4.77 -10.73
CA PHE A 149 -6.44 -6.21 -10.92
C PHE A 149 -7.06 -6.92 -9.70
N ARG A 150 -7.81 -7.97 -9.97
CA ARG A 150 -8.39 -8.86 -8.97
C ARG A 150 -7.82 -10.26 -9.17
N TYR A 151 -7.03 -10.72 -8.23
CA TYR A 151 -6.43 -12.05 -8.21
C TYR A 151 -7.20 -12.95 -7.24
N ASN A 152 -7.67 -14.09 -7.75
CA ASN A 152 -8.28 -15.12 -6.92
C ASN A 152 -7.26 -16.21 -6.62
N LYS A 153 -6.93 -16.39 -5.35
CA LYS A 153 -5.89 -17.35 -4.91
C LYS A 153 -6.23 -18.80 -5.24
N SER A 154 -7.50 -19.19 -5.18
CA SER A 154 -7.91 -20.58 -5.38
C SER A 154 -7.80 -21.06 -6.82
N GLY A 155 -7.93 -20.15 -7.79
CA GLY A 155 -7.94 -20.49 -9.20
C GLY A 155 -6.82 -19.87 -10.02
N ASN A 156 -5.91 -19.12 -9.41
CA ASN A 156 -4.92 -18.31 -10.12
C ASN A 156 -5.53 -17.45 -11.24
N ILE A 157 -6.74 -16.93 -11.01
CA ILE A 157 -7.48 -16.13 -11.98
C ILE A 157 -7.18 -14.66 -11.71
N VAL A 158 -6.77 -13.95 -12.76
CA VAL A 158 -6.62 -12.49 -12.75
C VAL A 158 -7.71 -11.87 -13.62
N LYS A 159 -8.49 -10.97 -13.05
CA LYS A 159 -9.39 -10.09 -13.78
C LYS A 159 -8.83 -8.67 -13.76
N ARG A 160 -8.84 -8.00 -14.92
CA ARG A 160 -8.43 -6.61 -15.06
C ARG A 160 -9.65 -5.74 -15.29
N TYR A 161 -9.67 -4.59 -14.63
CA TYR A 161 -10.66 -3.53 -14.81
C TYR A 161 -9.93 -2.27 -15.28
N GLU A 162 -10.51 -1.62 -16.28
CA GLU A 162 -9.96 -0.42 -16.89
C GLU A 162 -11.05 0.64 -17.08
N HIS A 163 -10.61 1.87 -17.28
CA HIS A 163 -11.48 2.96 -17.69
C HIS A 163 -11.97 2.73 -19.13
N ASP A 164 -13.29 2.81 -19.32
CA ASP A 164 -13.93 2.86 -20.64
C ASP A 164 -14.78 4.15 -20.71
N PRO A 165 -14.43 5.10 -21.57
CA PRO A 165 -15.16 6.37 -21.69
C PRO A 165 -16.62 6.20 -22.14
N ASN A 166 -16.98 5.05 -22.73
CA ASN A 166 -18.35 4.73 -23.14
C ASN A 166 -19.15 3.98 -22.07
N ASN A 167 -18.52 3.59 -20.97
CA ASN A 167 -19.17 2.87 -19.89
C ASN A 167 -19.05 3.65 -18.56
N PRO A 168 -20.11 4.36 -18.13
CA PRO A 168 -20.08 5.16 -16.90
C PRO A 168 -19.92 4.31 -15.62
N ARG A 169 -20.03 3.00 -15.73
CA ARG A 169 -19.82 2.06 -14.63
C ARG A 169 -18.44 1.38 -14.69
N SER A 170 -17.55 1.85 -15.54
CA SER A 170 -16.13 1.47 -15.52
C SER A 170 -15.36 2.31 -14.49
N LEU A 171 -14.08 2.02 -14.29
CA LEU A 171 -13.21 2.89 -13.49
C LEU A 171 -13.19 4.31 -14.06
N SER A 172 -13.15 5.31 -13.17
CA SER A 172 -13.07 6.72 -13.58
C SER A 172 -11.77 7.07 -14.31
N GLN A 173 -10.69 6.30 -14.02
CA GLN A 173 -9.37 6.42 -14.64
C GLN A 173 -8.54 5.17 -14.40
N ASN A 174 -7.49 4.93 -15.21
CA ASN A 174 -6.57 3.79 -15.02
C ASN A 174 -5.45 4.05 -14.01
N TYR A 175 -5.13 5.31 -13.71
CA TYR A 175 -4.13 5.64 -12.69
C TYR A 175 -4.77 5.61 -11.31
N LEU A 176 -4.55 4.51 -10.60
CA LEU A 176 -5.07 4.30 -9.25
C LEU A 176 -4.00 4.68 -8.23
N THR A 177 -4.40 5.23 -7.11
CA THR A 177 -3.47 5.76 -6.10
C THR A 177 -3.50 4.99 -4.80
N ASP A 178 -4.68 4.46 -4.42
CA ASP A 178 -4.86 3.78 -3.14
C ASP A 178 -6.10 2.88 -3.14
N LEU A 179 -6.13 1.92 -2.23
CA LEU A 179 -7.24 1.00 -1.99
C LEU A 179 -7.61 0.99 -0.51
N SER A 180 -8.89 0.89 -0.21
CA SER A 180 -9.36 0.70 1.16
C SER A 180 -10.62 -0.17 1.21
N ILE A 181 -10.87 -0.80 2.36
CA ILE A 181 -12.10 -1.54 2.63
C ILE A 181 -12.79 -0.92 3.84
N THR A 182 -14.06 -0.59 3.68
CA THR A 182 -14.91 -0.11 4.78
C THR A 182 -15.27 -1.24 5.74
N ASN A 183 -15.83 -0.91 6.91
CA ASN A 183 -16.26 -1.90 7.90
C ASN A 183 -17.36 -2.84 7.38
N ASP A 184 -18.20 -2.38 6.47
CA ASP A 184 -19.25 -3.16 5.79
C ASP A 184 -18.72 -3.91 4.55
N LYS A 185 -17.38 -4.02 4.43
CA LYS A 185 -16.68 -4.78 3.37
C LYS A 185 -16.79 -4.20 1.96
N GLN A 186 -17.11 -2.93 1.83
CA GLN A 186 -17.13 -2.26 0.55
C GLN A 186 -15.69 -1.88 0.13
N LEU A 187 -15.30 -2.20 -1.10
CA LEU A 187 -14.00 -1.83 -1.67
C LEU A 187 -14.08 -0.42 -2.27
N ILE A 188 -13.18 0.43 -1.83
CA ILE A 188 -13.03 1.83 -2.26
C ILE A 188 -11.71 1.96 -3.00
N ILE A 189 -11.72 2.62 -4.15
CA ILE A 189 -10.56 2.80 -5.02
C ILE A 189 -10.34 4.29 -5.27
N ALA A 190 -9.20 4.82 -4.87
CA ALA A 190 -8.79 6.19 -5.19
C ALA A 190 -8.14 6.27 -6.56
N THR A 191 -8.43 7.37 -7.25
CA THR A 191 -7.85 7.68 -8.55
C THR A 191 -7.50 9.17 -8.65
N LEU A 192 -6.76 9.57 -9.67
CA LEU A 192 -6.59 11.00 -10.00
C LEU A 192 -7.85 11.63 -10.60
N ARG A 193 -8.99 10.92 -10.64
CA ARG A 193 -10.28 11.40 -11.14
C ARG A 193 -11.45 10.94 -10.26
N GLY A 194 -11.30 11.12 -8.94
CA GLY A 194 -12.33 10.78 -7.96
C GLY A 194 -12.14 9.42 -7.33
N VAL A 195 -13.17 8.97 -6.64
CA VAL A 195 -13.23 7.71 -5.91
C VAL A 195 -14.19 6.77 -6.62
N ASN A 196 -13.81 5.51 -6.75
CA ASN A 196 -14.67 4.46 -7.27
C ASN A 196 -15.06 3.51 -6.15
N ILE A 197 -16.31 3.09 -6.15
CA ILE A 197 -16.87 2.12 -5.22
C ILE A 197 -17.22 0.87 -6.02
N TYR A 198 -16.63 -0.26 -5.66
CA TYR A 198 -16.89 -1.52 -6.33
C TYR A 198 -18.22 -2.13 -5.91
N ASN A 199 -19.04 -2.49 -6.89
CA ASN A 199 -20.30 -3.22 -6.67
C ASN A 199 -20.09 -4.73 -7.01
N PRO A 200 -20.07 -5.61 -6.00
CA PRO A 200 -19.85 -7.04 -6.23
C PRO A 200 -21.02 -7.75 -6.92
N MET A 201 -22.25 -7.19 -6.88
CA MET A 201 -23.43 -7.79 -7.48
C MET A 201 -23.47 -7.66 -8.99
N THR A 202 -22.97 -6.52 -9.50
CA THR A 202 -22.92 -6.20 -10.94
C THR A 202 -21.52 -6.29 -11.50
N ASP A 203 -20.50 -6.44 -10.64
CA ASP A 203 -19.09 -6.52 -10.96
C ASP A 203 -18.59 -5.29 -11.75
N ASP A 204 -19.02 -4.11 -11.30
CA ASP A 204 -18.75 -2.80 -11.89
C ASP A 204 -18.49 -1.74 -10.80
N PHE A 205 -18.45 -0.46 -11.17
CA PHE A 205 -18.08 0.64 -10.27
C PHE A 205 -19.10 1.78 -10.31
N GLU A 206 -19.26 2.43 -9.16
CA GLU A 206 -19.86 3.74 -9.03
C GLU A 206 -18.75 4.77 -8.78
N CYS A 207 -18.76 5.87 -9.52
CA CYS A 207 -17.77 6.93 -9.39
C CYS A 207 -18.34 8.12 -8.63
N ILE A 208 -17.60 8.59 -7.62
CA ILE A 208 -17.85 9.84 -6.90
C ILE A 208 -16.74 10.82 -7.29
N ALA A 209 -17.09 11.89 -7.97
CA ALA A 209 -16.17 12.93 -8.44
C ALA A 209 -16.74 14.33 -8.25
N SER A 210 -15.89 15.35 -8.13
CA SER A 210 -16.34 16.76 -8.14
C SER A 210 -16.74 17.16 -9.55
N GLY A 211 -17.83 17.94 -9.68
CA GLY A 211 -18.29 18.46 -10.96
C GLY A 211 -19.35 17.65 -11.70
N ASP A 212 -19.79 16.52 -11.18
CA ASP A 212 -20.93 15.77 -11.73
C ASP A 212 -22.26 16.45 -11.36
N PHE A 213 -22.46 17.66 -11.92
CA PHE A 213 -23.66 18.47 -11.68
C PHE A 213 -24.93 17.93 -12.37
N GLN A 214 -24.84 16.90 -13.19
CA GLN A 214 -25.98 16.46 -14.00
C GLN A 214 -27.10 15.77 -13.22
N ASN A 215 -26.85 15.35 -11.97
CA ASN A 215 -27.86 14.62 -11.17
C ASN A 215 -28.27 15.32 -9.89
N GLY A 216 -28.03 16.61 -9.71
CA GLY A 216 -28.47 17.35 -8.52
C GLY A 216 -27.74 16.99 -7.24
N SER A 217 -26.67 16.24 -7.33
CA SER A 217 -25.77 15.93 -6.19
C SER A 217 -24.93 17.16 -5.89
N SER A 218 -24.96 17.65 -4.66
CA SER A 218 -24.02 18.62 -4.16
C SER A 218 -22.59 18.10 -4.36
N ASN A 219 -21.64 18.96 -4.73
CA ASN A 219 -20.22 18.61 -4.83
C ASN A 219 -19.78 17.83 -3.60
N LEU A 220 -19.58 16.53 -3.76
CA LEU A 220 -19.19 15.67 -2.65
C LEU A 220 -17.68 15.77 -2.39
N LEU A 221 -16.89 16.13 -3.43
CA LEU A 221 -15.44 16.22 -3.32
C LEU A 221 -14.93 17.63 -3.62
N ASN A 222 -13.97 18.11 -2.83
CA ASN A 222 -13.27 19.37 -3.08
C ASN A 222 -12.23 19.25 -4.22
N SER A 223 -11.71 18.05 -4.44
CA SER A 223 -10.74 17.72 -5.49
C SER A 223 -11.02 16.32 -6.04
N ASN A 224 -10.73 16.13 -7.32
CA ASN A 224 -10.76 14.80 -7.94
C ASN A 224 -9.41 14.06 -7.83
N PHE A 225 -8.33 14.77 -7.50
CA PHE A 225 -7.02 14.17 -7.29
C PHE A 225 -6.97 13.55 -5.89
N ILE A 226 -7.26 12.27 -5.79
CA ILE A 226 -7.24 11.56 -4.52
C ILE A 226 -5.90 10.80 -4.43
N ASN A 227 -5.13 11.08 -3.39
CA ASN A 227 -3.82 10.47 -3.18
C ASN A 227 -3.87 9.29 -2.22
N CYS A 228 -4.74 9.36 -1.20
CA CYS A 228 -4.88 8.29 -0.20
C CYS A 228 -6.29 8.25 0.39
N ILE A 229 -6.65 7.11 0.96
CA ILE A 229 -7.92 6.83 1.62
C ILE A 229 -7.64 6.34 3.04
N LEU A 230 -8.36 6.89 4.01
CA LEU A 230 -8.45 6.32 5.35
C LEU A 230 -9.93 6.05 5.65
N THR A 231 -10.25 4.79 5.91
CA THR A 231 -11.61 4.38 6.30
C THR A 231 -11.71 4.29 7.81
N GLU A 232 -12.66 4.99 8.37
CA GLU A 232 -13.03 4.99 9.79
C GLU A 232 -14.39 4.30 9.97
N GLU A 233 -14.89 4.20 11.21
CA GLU A 233 -16.13 3.46 11.51
C GLU A 233 -17.34 3.95 10.72
N ASP A 234 -17.51 5.26 10.55
CA ASP A 234 -18.69 5.92 9.98
C ASP A 234 -18.37 6.94 8.88
N HIS A 235 -17.10 7.09 8.52
CA HIS A 235 -16.68 8.01 7.47
C HIS A 235 -15.40 7.58 6.74
N ILE A 236 -15.17 8.20 5.60
CA ILE A 236 -13.99 8.00 4.76
C ILE A 236 -13.26 9.34 4.65
N CYS A 237 -12.02 9.38 5.06
CA CYS A 237 -11.14 10.53 4.87
C CYS A 237 -10.36 10.38 3.57
N LEU A 238 -10.35 11.40 2.74
CA LEU A 238 -9.65 11.43 1.47
C LEU A 238 -8.53 12.47 1.52
N GLY A 239 -7.30 12.05 1.27
CA GLY A 239 -6.16 12.94 1.06
C GLY A 239 -6.10 13.37 -0.40
N THR A 240 -6.03 14.69 -0.65
CA THR A 240 -6.02 15.26 -2.00
C THR A 240 -4.81 16.17 -2.23
#